data_9db08ca56d20704a4a45b82c4fb76826
#
_entry.id   9db08ca56d20704a4a45b82c4fb76826
#
_cell.length_a   1.000
_cell.length_b   1.000
_cell.length_c   1.000
_cell.angle_alpha   90.00
_cell.angle_beta   90.00
_cell.angle_gamma   90.00
#
_symmetry.space_group_name_H-M   'P 1'
#
loop_
_entity.id
_entity.type
_entity.pdbx_description
1 polymer ?
#
loop_
_entity_poly.entity_id
_entity_poly.type
_entity_poly.pdbx_seq_one_letter_code
_entity_poly.pdbx_strand_id
1 'polypeptide(L)'
;MSLGDVMINILLVMEIFSFLFKDIEVNHDYLDSQINISVSNFIDEYENYQEKHYFNGEKSDVIASKINRHLKGVLKNKGEFIVEYSLSVGMDPYLAASVMLHETGCSWNCSYLANKCYNVGGNKGTPGCNGGSYRKFSS
;
A
#
# COMPACT_ATOMS: atom_id res chain seq x y z
N MET A 1 -49.06 -27.85 -31.56
CA MET A 1 -48.57 -26.45 -31.78
C MET A 1 -48.00 -26.42 -33.17
N SER A 2 -48.57 -25.66 -34.07
CA SER A 2 -48.08 -25.62 -35.45
C SER A 2 -46.87 -24.70 -35.55
N LEU A 3 -46.03 -24.86 -36.58
CA LEU A 3 -44.88 -23.99 -36.82
C LEU A 3 -45.29 -22.52 -36.92
N GLY A 4 -46.51 -22.24 -37.42
CA GLY A 4 -47.09 -20.92 -37.50
C GLY A 4 -47.37 -20.29 -36.13
N ASP A 5 -47.85 -21.07 -35.16
CA ASP A 5 -48.12 -20.58 -33.80
C ASP A 5 -46.84 -20.17 -33.06
N VAL A 6 -45.72 -20.88 -33.31
CA VAL A 6 -44.42 -20.56 -32.74
C VAL A 6 -43.86 -19.27 -33.34
N MET A 7 -43.97 -19.06 -34.64
CA MET A 7 -43.50 -17.88 -35.32
C MET A 7 -44.26 -16.62 -34.89
N ILE A 8 -45.61 -16.72 -34.73
CA ILE A 8 -46.43 -15.63 -34.26
C ILE A 8 -46.03 -15.19 -32.83
N ASN A 9 -45.81 -16.17 -31.94
CA ASN A 9 -45.37 -15.87 -30.57
C ASN A 9 -43.98 -15.20 -30.52
N ILE A 10 -43.02 -15.61 -31.36
CA ILE A 10 -41.70 -15.00 -31.43
C ILE A 10 -41.79 -13.54 -31.92
N LEU A 11 -42.61 -13.28 -32.96
CA LEU A 11 -42.80 -11.95 -33.45
C LEU A 11 -43.45 -11.02 -32.40
N LEU A 12 -44.44 -11.52 -31.67
CA LEU A 12 -45.11 -10.76 -30.61
C LEU A 12 -44.17 -10.41 -29.43
N VAL A 13 -43.31 -11.36 -29.08
CA VAL A 13 -42.26 -11.13 -28.05
C VAL A 13 -41.24 -10.10 -28.52
N MET A 14 -40.81 -10.12 -29.77
CA MET A 14 -39.88 -9.12 -30.32
C MET A 14 -40.50 -7.71 -30.42
N GLU A 15 -41.79 -7.60 -30.73
CA GLU A 15 -42.51 -6.32 -30.73
C GLU A 15 -42.64 -5.76 -29.30
N ILE A 16 -42.99 -6.61 -28.32
CA ILE A 16 -43.04 -6.19 -26.91
C ILE A 16 -41.66 -5.72 -26.43
N PHE A 17 -40.60 -6.48 -26.78
CA PHE A 17 -39.22 -6.07 -26.45
C PHE A 17 -38.87 -4.73 -27.12
N SER A 18 -39.16 -4.54 -28.40
CA SER A 18 -38.94 -3.29 -29.10
C SER A 18 -39.67 -2.10 -28.46
N PHE A 19 -40.89 -2.35 -27.98
CA PHE A 19 -41.72 -1.33 -27.32
C PHE A 19 -41.16 -1.01 -25.91
N LEU A 20 -40.75 -2.01 -25.13
CA LEU A 20 -40.21 -1.83 -23.78
C LEU A 20 -38.84 -1.16 -23.76
N PHE A 21 -38.06 -1.33 -24.81
CA PHE A 21 -36.73 -0.74 -24.92
C PHE A 21 -36.60 0.49 -25.80
N LYS A 22 -37.75 0.93 -26.41
CA LYS A 22 -37.78 2.08 -27.33
C LYS A 22 -37.50 3.42 -26.66
N ASP A 23 -37.71 3.49 -25.33
CA ASP A 23 -37.53 4.72 -24.54
C ASP A 23 -36.30 4.64 -23.60
N ILE A 24 -35.47 3.61 -23.73
CA ILE A 24 -34.18 3.58 -23.03
C ILE A 24 -33.19 4.34 -23.90
N GLU A 25 -33.28 5.65 -23.87
CA GLU A 25 -32.20 6.52 -24.29
C GLU A 25 -31.05 6.36 -23.29
N VAL A 26 -30.17 5.41 -23.59
CA VAL A 26 -28.94 5.24 -22.80
C VAL A 26 -28.15 6.54 -23.02
N ASN A 27 -28.09 7.37 -21.99
CA ASN A 27 -27.25 8.55 -22.02
C ASN A 27 -25.79 8.11 -22.02
N HIS A 28 -25.24 7.95 -23.23
CA HIS A 28 -23.87 7.52 -23.45
C HIS A 28 -22.87 8.41 -22.70
N ASP A 29 -23.08 9.72 -22.68
CA ASP A 29 -22.20 10.66 -21.99
C ASP A 29 -22.18 10.42 -20.48
N TYR A 30 -23.34 10.09 -19.89
CA TYR A 30 -23.41 9.73 -18.47
C TYR A 30 -22.73 8.41 -18.18
N LEU A 31 -22.91 7.40 -19.04
CA LEU A 31 -22.28 6.08 -18.89
C LEU A 31 -20.75 6.19 -19.00
N ASP A 32 -20.28 6.92 -20.00
CA ASP A 32 -18.85 7.16 -20.23
C ASP A 32 -18.23 7.93 -19.08
N SER A 33 -18.93 8.90 -18.50
CA SER A 33 -18.46 9.62 -17.32
C SER A 33 -18.34 8.73 -16.10
N GLN A 34 -19.30 7.81 -15.85
CA GLN A 34 -19.25 6.86 -14.74
C GLN A 34 -18.15 5.82 -14.92
N ILE A 35 -17.95 5.34 -16.15
CA ILE A 35 -16.84 4.42 -16.47
C ILE A 35 -15.51 5.11 -16.23
N ASN A 36 -15.31 6.33 -16.71
CA ASN A 36 -14.08 7.07 -16.53
C ASN A 36 -13.75 7.33 -15.05
N ILE A 37 -14.75 7.71 -14.23
CA ILE A 37 -14.59 7.89 -12.79
C ILE A 37 -14.20 6.55 -12.13
N SER A 38 -14.85 5.46 -12.49
CA SER A 38 -14.57 4.14 -11.92
C SER A 38 -13.16 3.66 -12.29
N VAL A 39 -12.74 3.87 -13.53
CA VAL A 39 -11.39 3.52 -14.00
C VAL A 39 -10.34 4.37 -13.31
N SER A 40 -10.55 5.68 -13.18
CA SER A 40 -9.65 6.57 -12.45
C SER A 40 -9.47 6.13 -11.00
N ASN A 41 -10.57 5.90 -10.28
CA ASN A 41 -10.51 5.42 -8.90
C ASN A 41 -9.77 4.09 -8.76
N PHE A 42 -9.97 3.16 -9.70
CA PHE A 42 -9.26 1.87 -9.71
C PHE A 42 -7.76 2.06 -9.96
N ILE A 43 -7.37 2.95 -10.87
CA ILE A 43 -5.96 3.25 -11.15
C ILE A 43 -5.31 3.86 -9.90
N ASP A 44 -5.95 4.86 -9.27
CA ASP A 44 -5.44 5.51 -8.06
C ASP A 44 -5.27 4.51 -6.90
N GLU A 45 -6.24 3.59 -6.72
CA GLU A 45 -6.16 2.53 -5.72
C GLU A 45 -5.03 1.55 -6.02
N TYR A 46 -4.88 1.16 -7.29
CA TYR A 46 -3.82 0.25 -7.73
C TYR A 46 -2.43 0.88 -7.55
N GLU A 47 -2.23 2.13 -7.96
CA GLU A 47 -0.97 2.87 -7.80
C GLU A 47 -0.62 3.02 -6.32
N ASN A 48 -1.58 3.43 -5.48
CA ASN A 48 -1.40 3.51 -4.03
C ASN A 48 -1.05 2.14 -3.41
N TYR A 49 -1.68 1.05 -3.89
CA TYR A 49 -1.32 -0.30 -3.47
C TYR A 49 0.12 -0.65 -3.86
N GLN A 50 0.56 -0.32 -5.09
CA GLN A 50 1.93 -0.58 -5.56
C GLN A 50 2.95 0.21 -4.75
N GLU A 51 2.72 1.51 -4.54
CA GLU A 51 3.58 2.37 -3.73
C GLU A 51 3.78 1.83 -2.31
N LYS A 52 2.72 1.32 -1.72
CA LYS A 52 2.69 0.85 -0.33
C LYS A 52 3.28 -0.56 -0.14
N HIS A 53 3.20 -1.40 -1.17
CA HIS A 53 3.52 -2.82 -1.07
C HIS A 53 4.72 -3.27 -1.91
N TYR A 54 5.26 -2.40 -2.77
CA TYR A 54 6.38 -2.71 -3.64
C TYR A 54 7.43 -1.61 -3.61
N PHE A 55 8.68 -2.00 -3.73
CA PHE A 55 9.81 -1.10 -3.97
C PHE A 55 10.69 -1.70 -5.05
N ASN A 56 10.89 -0.98 -6.16
CA ASN A 56 11.64 -1.43 -7.34
C ASN A 56 11.18 -2.81 -7.84
N GLY A 57 9.87 -3.08 -7.83
CA GLY A 57 9.27 -4.34 -8.28
C GLY A 57 9.38 -5.50 -7.29
N GLU A 58 9.96 -5.28 -6.10
CA GLU A 58 10.06 -6.28 -5.03
C GLU A 58 8.99 -6.03 -3.96
N LYS A 59 8.33 -7.10 -3.49
CA LYS A 59 7.31 -7.02 -2.44
C LYS A 59 7.91 -6.61 -1.10
N SER A 60 7.16 -5.80 -0.36
CA SER A 60 7.55 -5.28 0.96
C SER A 60 7.87 -6.38 1.98
N ASP A 61 7.13 -7.49 1.99
CA ASP A 61 7.38 -8.64 2.86
C ASP A 61 8.71 -9.35 2.54
N VAL A 62 9.06 -9.44 1.27
CA VAL A 62 10.34 -10.01 0.82
C VAL A 62 11.50 -9.10 1.25
N ILE A 63 11.36 -7.78 1.05
CA ILE A 63 12.35 -6.79 1.49
C ILE A 63 12.52 -6.85 3.02
N ALA A 64 11.42 -6.87 3.77
CA ALA A 64 11.41 -6.99 5.22
C ALA A 64 12.14 -8.26 5.70
N SER A 65 11.88 -9.38 5.03
CA SER A 65 12.58 -10.65 5.31
C SER A 65 14.09 -10.57 5.07
N LYS A 66 14.51 -9.91 3.97
CA LYS A 66 15.93 -9.69 3.67
C LYS A 66 16.59 -8.80 4.72
N ILE A 67 15.96 -7.69 5.09
CA ILE A 67 16.44 -6.79 6.12
C ILE A 67 16.53 -7.51 7.47
N ASN A 68 15.49 -8.25 7.87
CA ASN A 68 15.44 -8.99 9.15
C ASN A 68 16.59 -9.99 9.34
N ARG A 69 17.12 -10.57 8.26
CA ARG A 69 18.29 -11.46 8.33
C ARG A 69 19.55 -10.77 8.86
N HIS A 70 19.61 -9.45 8.71
CA HIS A 70 20.77 -8.65 9.13
C HIS A 70 20.52 -7.88 10.43
N LEU A 71 19.27 -7.64 10.82
CA LEU A 71 18.93 -6.89 12.02
C LEU A 71 19.29 -7.64 13.30
N LYS A 72 19.88 -6.93 14.25
CA LYS A 72 20.26 -7.46 15.58
C LYS A 72 19.92 -6.42 16.67
N GLY A 73 20.14 -6.80 17.92
CA GLY A 73 19.92 -5.93 19.07
C GLY A 73 18.49 -5.43 19.15
N VAL A 74 18.30 -4.15 19.39
CA VAL A 74 16.98 -3.49 19.54
C VAL A 74 16.14 -3.47 18.27
N LEU A 75 16.77 -3.68 17.11
CA LEU A 75 16.10 -3.71 15.80
C LEU A 75 15.78 -5.12 15.32
N LYS A 76 16.11 -6.16 16.09
CA LYS A 76 15.80 -7.55 15.72
C LYS A 76 14.31 -7.70 15.40
N ASN A 77 13.99 -8.29 14.25
CA ASN A 77 12.63 -8.52 13.75
C ASN A 77 11.80 -7.24 13.51
N LYS A 78 12.45 -6.08 13.30
CA LYS A 78 11.77 -4.81 12.98
C LYS A 78 11.77 -4.50 11.47
N GLY A 79 12.11 -5.45 10.61
CA GLY A 79 12.20 -5.24 9.16
C GLY A 79 10.89 -4.80 8.54
N GLU A 80 9.77 -5.39 8.93
CA GLU A 80 8.44 -5.00 8.44
C GLU A 80 8.14 -3.52 8.75
N PHE A 81 8.37 -3.11 10.00
CA PHE A 81 8.18 -1.74 10.43
C PHE A 81 9.09 -0.76 9.66
N ILE A 82 10.37 -1.14 9.46
CA ILE A 82 11.33 -0.31 8.71
C ILE A 82 10.85 -0.15 7.27
N VAL A 83 10.42 -1.22 6.62
CA VAL A 83 9.94 -1.18 5.23
C VAL A 83 8.66 -0.37 5.11
N GLU A 84 7.65 -0.66 5.93
CA GLU A 84 6.37 0.04 5.91
C GLU A 84 6.54 1.54 6.11
N TYR A 85 7.32 1.94 7.12
CA TYR A 85 7.58 3.36 7.38
C TYR A 85 8.38 4.01 6.24
N SER A 86 9.40 3.33 5.71
CA SER A 86 10.21 3.85 4.61
C SER A 86 9.36 4.10 3.36
N LEU A 87 8.53 3.14 2.98
CA LEU A 87 7.63 3.28 1.83
C LEU A 87 6.61 4.41 2.06
N SER A 88 6.07 4.54 3.26
CA SER A 88 5.09 5.60 3.58
C SER A 88 5.63 7.03 3.44
N VAL A 89 6.96 7.20 3.48
CA VAL A 89 7.64 8.49 3.33
C VAL A 89 8.45 8.58 2.03
N GLY A 90 8.28 7.61 1.12
CA GLY A 90 8.98 7.59 -0.16
C GLY A 90 10.49 7.33 -0.05
N MET A 91 10.94 6.65 1.01
CA MET A 91 12.35 6.35 1.25
C MET A 91 12.68 4.91 0.83
N ASP A 92 13.89 4.70 0.31
CA ASP A 92 14.43 3.37 0.07
C ASP A 92 14.61 2.60 1.39
N PRO A 93 13.93 1.45 1.58
CA PRO A 93 14.03 0.66 2.82
C PRO A 93 15.43 0.13 3.12
N TYR A 94 16.21 -0.19 2.08
CA TYR A 94 17.60 -0.66 2.26
C TYR A 94 18.51 0.49 2.70
N LEU A 95 18.29 1.71 2.15
CA LEU A 95 18.99 2.89 2.59
C LEU A 95 18.65 3.20 4.05
N ALA A 96 17.37 3.17 4.43
CA ALA A 96 16.93 3.37 5.81
C ALA A 96 17.60 2.39 6.77
N ALA A 97 17.60 1.09 6.44
CA ALA A 97 18.28 0.06 7.23
C ALA A 97 19.79 0.30 7.32
N SER A 98 20.42 0.73 6.23
CA SER A 98 21.87 1.02 6.20
C SER A 98 22.25 2.19 7.08
N VAL A 99 21.45 3.27 7.07
CA VAL A 99 21.62 4.41 7.97
C VAL A 99 21.48 3.99 9.43
N MET A 100 20.44 3.21 9.75
CA MET A 100 20.24 2.69 11.11
C MET A 100 21.42 1.82 11.56
N LEU A 101 22.00 1.01 10.68
CA LEU A 101 23.19 0.21 10.97
C LEU A 101 24.40 1.12 11.28
N HIS A 102 24.59 2.16 10.49
CA HIS A 102 25.66 3.13 10.69
C HIS A 102 25.53 3.83 12.05
N GLU A 103 24.35 4.31 12.39
CA GLU A 103 24.06 5.02 13.64
C GLU A 103 24.16 4.13 14.89
N THR A 104 23.82 2.83 14.77
CA THR A 104 23.93 1.90 15.90
C THR A 104 25.32 1.31 16.07
N GLY A 105 26.11 1.26 15.03
CA GLY A 105 27.47 0.70 15.01
C GLY A 105 27.55 -0.77 15.38
N CYS A 106 28.76 -1.38 15.31
CA CYS A 106 29.08 -2.74 15.78
C CYS A 106 27.99 -3.79 15.50
N SER A 107 27.52 -3.88 14.29
CA SER A 107 26.43 -4.83 13.98
C SER A 107 25.19 -4.61 14.87
N TRP A 108 24.68 -3.39 14.95
CA TRP A 108 23.45 -2.99 15.62
C TRP A 108 23.48 -2.89 17.15
N ASN A 109 24.60 -2.97 17.82
CA ASN A 109 24.62 -3.12 19.26
C ASN A 109 25.60 -2.24 20.04
N CYS A 110 26.28 -1.27 19.40
CA CYS A 110 27.24 -0.41 20.11
C CYS A 110 26.64 0.90 20.62
N SER A 111 25.59 1.38 20.02
CA SER A 111 25.02 2.68 20.41
C SER A 111 24.30 2.60 21.75
N TYR A 112 24.77 3.34 22.74
CA TYR A 112 24.09 3.54 24.01
C TYR A 112 22.67 4.08 23.81
N LEU A 113 22.51 5.05 22.89
CA LEU A 113 21.22 5.66 22.58
C LEU A 113 20.23 4.64 22.02
N ALA A 114 20.67 3.78 21.10
CA ALA A 114 19.82 2.72 20.57
C ALA A 114 19.41 1.72 21.66
N ASN A 115 20.36 1.26 22.47
CA ASN A 115 20.11 0.19 23.44
C ASN A 115 19.37 0.61 24.71
N LYS A 116 19.55 1.84 25.16
CA LYS A 116 18.98 2.33 26.43
C LYS A 116 17.85 3.35 26.25
N CYS A 117 17.79 3.97 25.10
CA CYS A 117 16.85 5.06 24.83
C CYS A 117 16.01 4.81 23.60
N TYR A 118 16.16 3.69 22.93
CA TYR A 118 15.49 3.33 21.67
C TYR A 118 15.62 4.41 20.58
N ASN A 119 16.74 5.14 20.63
CA ASN A 119 17.01 6.29 19.75
C ASN A 119 18.08 5.90 18.74
N VAL A 120 17.67 5.27 17.66
CA VAL A 120 18.57 4.77 16.61
C VAL A 120 19.19 5.91 15.79
N GLY A 121 18.44 6.98 15.56
CA GLY A 121 18.88 8.10 14.71
C GLY A 121 19.53 9.26 15.46
N GLY A 122 19.84 9.11 16.75
CA GLY A 122 20.48 10.20 17.52
C GLY A 122 19.61 11.47 17.66
N ASN A 123 18.29 11.33 17.61
CA ASN A 123 17.37 12.46 17.66
C ASN A 123 17.44 13.18 19.02
N LYS A 124 17.51 14.51 18.98
CA LYS A 124 17.43 15.37 20.17
C LYS A 124 15.99 15.63 20.58
N GLY A 125 15.74 15.94 21.84
CA GLY A 125 14.42 16.31 22.35
C GLY A 125 14.06 15.72 23.70
N THR A 126 12.83 15.99 24.14
CA THR A 126 12.25 15.55 25.42
C THR A 126 11.27 14.38 25.20
N PRO A 127 11.15 13.44 26.16
CA PRO A 127 11.99 13.31 27.36
C PRO A 127 13.43 12.93 27.01
N GLY A 128 14.39 13.52 27.74
CA GLY A 128 15.80 13.26 27.53
C GLY A 128 16.25 11.87 28.00
N CYS A 129 17.12 11.24 27.24
CA CYS A 129 17.75 9.98 27.65
C CYS A 129 18.70 10.25 28.82
N ASN A 130 18.42 9.63 29.99
CA ASN A 130 19.15 9.86 31.23
C ASN A 130 19.31 11.35 31.59
N GLY A 131 18.31 12.18 31.31
CA GLY A 131 18.37 13.61 31.54
C GLY A 131 19.19 14.41 30.54
N GLY A 132 19.74 13.75 29.52
CA GLY A 132 20.51 14.40 28.45
C GLY A 132 19.66 15.01 27.35
N SER A 133 20.32 15.58 26.32
CA SER A 133 19.68 16.27 25.19
C SER A 133 19.12 15.33 24.12
N TYR A 134 19.48 14.05 24.13
CA TYR A 134 18.97 13.07 23.19
C TYR A 134 17.66 12.48 23.66
N ARG A 135 16.68 12.39 22.76
CA ARG A 135 15.35 11.91 23.08
C ARG A 135 15.34 10.43 23.45
N LYS A 136 14.53 10.08 24.47
CA LYS A 136 14.17 8.70 24.79
C LYS A 136 12.83 8.37 24.14
N PHE A 137 12.79 7.25 23.41
CA PHE A 137 11.56 6.71 22.83
C PHE A 137 11.04 5.56 23.68
N SER A 138 9.75 5.22 23.52
CA SER A 138 9.16 3.98 24.05
C SER A 138 9.69 2.78 23.26
N SER A 139 9.78 1.65 23.92
CA SER A 139 10.14 0.36 23.29
C SER A 139 9.00 -0.16 22.43
#